data_6d4ce91cb6f48acd668748f879deb8d1
#
_entry.id   6d4ce91cb6f48acd668748f879deb8d1
#
_cell.length_a   1.000
_cell.length_b   1.000
_cell.length_c   1.000
_cell.angle_alpha   90.00
_cell.angle_beta   90.00
_cell.angle_gamma   90.00
#
_symmetry.space_group_name_H-M   'P 1'
#
loop_
_entity.id
_entity.type
_entity.pdbx_description
1 polymer ?
#
loop_
_entity_poly.entity_id
_entity_poly.type
_entity_poly.pdbx_seq_one_letter_code
_entity_poly.pdbx_strand_id
1 'polypeptide(L)'
;MHARHLLIAAALLLAAALSGWLLFADASLEAIETEAPLPLPPIPPRIAGGLEYERCLGLLTVEPESAAAFARSWGDRGGGAPAQHCLALSRIALGEPGPAADQLERLASASTSPSATRAVLLEQATQAWLMAGNPARAHAAATSALALTPEDPTLLIERANASAQLDRDEEAAADLATALRADARRADALSLRAASLRRLGRIAEARADIDAALALDSENPEALLERGILRQRTRDDAGARTDWEQVIALAPDSAAADLARQNLALLEAGPSR
;
A
#
# COMPACT_ATOMS: atom_id res chain seq x y z
N MET A 1 -52.74 -56.61 -22.24
CA MET A 1 -52.04 -55.46 -22.90
C MET A 1 -51.76 -54.31 -22.00
N HIS A 2 -52.36 -54.09 -20.85
CA HIS A 2 -52.22 -52.93 -20.00
C HIS A 2 -50.98 -52.95 -19.10
N ALA A 3 -50.38 -54.08 -18.71
CA ALA A 3 -49.24 -54.19 -17.83
C ALA A 3 -47.90 -53.77 -18.51
N ARG A 4 -47.77 -53.89 -19.82
CA ARG A 4 -46.57 -53.49 -20.58
C ARG A 4 -46.42 -51.96 -20.71
N HIS A 5 -47.54 -51.25 -20.81
CA HIS A 5 -47.54 -49.79 -20.94
C HIS A 5 -47.23 -49.09 -19.62
N LEU A 6 -47.58 -49.68 -18.47
CA LEU A 6 -47.25 -49.16 -17.15
C LEU A 6 -45.75 -49.27 -16.83
N LEU A 7 -45.10 -50.35 -17.24
CA LEU A 7 -43.67 -50.53 -17.04
C LEU A 7 -42.80 -49.57 -17.93
N ILE A 8 -43.28 -49.26 -19.11
CA ILE A 8 -42.58 -48.33 -20.03
C ILE A 8 -42.73 -46.90 -19.52
N ALA A 9 -43.89 -46.50 -19.01
CA ALA A 9 -44.14 -45.18 -18.41
C ALA A 9 -43.31 -44.97 -17.14
N ALA A 10 -43.17 -45.98 -16.28
CA ALA A 10 -42.34 -45.91 -15.06
C ALA A 10 -40.84 -45.81 -15.39
N ALA A 11 -40.36 -46.49 -16.43
CA ALA A 11 -38.95 -46.41 -16.86
C ALA A 11 -38.62 -45.06 -17.48
N LEU A 12 -39.52 -44.43 -18.23
CA LEU A 12 -39.31 -43.09 -18.80
C LEU A 12 -39.36 -41.99 -17.73
N LEU A 13 -40.14 -42.10 -16.68
CA LEU A 13 -40.17 -41.17 -15.55
C LEU A 13 -38.92 -41.29 -14.68
N LEU A 14 -38.36 -42.48 -14.50
CA LEU A 14 -37.10 -42.69 -13.79
C LEU A 14 -35.90 -42.15 -14.61
N ALA A 15 -35.91 -42.31 -15.93
CA ALA A 15 -34.88 -41.76 -16.79
C ALA A 15 -34.89 -40.21 -16.82
N ALA A 16 -36.06 -39.61 -16.80
CA ALA A 16 -36.21 -38.14 -16.74
C ALA A 16 -35.79 -37.57 -15.38
N ALA A 17 -36.02 -38.28 -14.29
CA ALA A 17 -35.60 -37.88 -12.94
C ALA A 17 -34.07 -37.98 -12.79
N LEU A 18 -33.44 -39.03 -13.34
CA LEU A 18 -31.98 -39.18 -13.32
C LEU A 18 -31.25 -38.15 -14.21
N SER A 19 -31.84 -37.84 -15.38
CA SER A 19 -31.25 -36.79 -16.26
C SER A 19 -31.40 -35.38 -15.67
N GLY A 20 -32.53 -35.11 -14.98
CA GLY A 20 -32.72 -33.86 -14.23
C GLY A 20 -31.73 -33.71 -13.07
N TRP A 21 -31.46 -34.81 -12.38
CA TRP A 21 -30.50 -34.80 -11.24
C TRP A 21 -29.04 -34.62 -11.68
N LEU A 22 -28.65 -35.18 -12.84
CA LEU A 22 -27.33 -34.97 -13.43
C LEU A 22 -27.13 -33.55 -13.95
N LEU A 23 -28.17 -32.87 -14.43
CA LEU A 23 -28.13 -31.48 -14.86
C LEU A 23 -28.08 -30.50 -13.68
N PHE A 24 -28.61 -30.88 -12.50
CA PHE A 24 -28.51 -30.07 -11.29
C PHE A 24 -27.26 -30.34 -10.47
N ALA A 25 -26.59 -31.48 -10.64
CA ALA A 25 -25.34 -31.80 -9.97
C ALA A 25 -24.13 -31.06 -10.60
N ASP A 26 -24.24 -30.65 -11.87
CA ASP A 26 -23.18 -29.88 -12.56
C ASP A 26 -23.26 -28.36 -12.33
N ALA A 27 -24.40 -27.89 -11.73
CA ALA A 27 -24.56 -26.44 -11.45
C ALA A 27 -24.05 -26.00 -10.06
N SER A 28 -23.47 -26.92 -9.28
CA SER A 28 -22.97 -26.64 -7.92
C SER A 28 -21.47 -26.78 -7.76
N LEU A 29 -20.73 -26.93 -8.84
CA LEU A 29 -19.32 -26.55 -8.87
C LEU A 29 -19.29 -25.04 -9.15
N GLU A 30 -19.79 -24.24 -8.18
CA GLU A 30 -19.31 -22.87 -8.05
C GLU A 30 -17.80 -22.95 -8.11
N ALA A 31 -17.24 -22.37 -9.18
CA ALA A 31 -15.83 -22.10 -9.27
C ALA A 31 -15.51 -21.43 -7.91
N ILE A 32 -14.75 -22.14 -7.08
CA ILE A 32 -13.97 -21.48 -6.04
C ILE A 32 -13.15 -20.52 -6.88
N GLU A 33 -13.59 -19.25 -6.97
CA GLU A 33 -12.71 -18.16 -7.40
C GLU A 33 -11.51 -18.33 -6.51
N THR A 34 -10.45 -18.89 -7.05
CA THR A 34 -9.14 -18.85 -6.44
C THR A 34 -8.84 -17.36 -6.41
N GLU A 35 -9.13 -16.76 -5.27
CA GLU A 35 -8.75 -15.41 -4.92
C GLU A 35 -7.31 -15.26 -5.42
N ALA A 36 -7.09 -14.37 -6.39
CA ALA A 36 -5.77 -14.18 -6.97
C ALA A 36 -4.84 -13.93 -5.79
N PRO A 37 -3.73 -14.65 -5.66
CA PRO A 37 -2.86 -14.49 -4.52
C PRO A 37 -2.54 -13.00 -4.42
N LEU A 38 -2.81 -12.41 -3.25
CA LEU A 38 -2.48 -11.02 -2.96
C LEU A 38 -1.05 -10.79 -3.44
N PRO A 39 -0.76 -9.67 -4.12
CA PRO A 39 0.60 -9.40 -4.56
C PRO A 39 1.51 -9.51 -3.34
N LEU A 40 2.49 -10.41 -3.42
CA LEU A 40 3.47 -10.57 -2.35
C LEU A 40 4.05 -9.20 -2.06
N PRO A 41 4.04 -8.76 -0.79
CA PRO A 41 4.67 -7.51 -0.43
C PRO A 41 6.13 -7.57 -0.92
N PRO A 42 6.69 -6.47 -1.43
CA PRO A 42 8.07 -6.45 -1.88
C PRO A 42 8.97 -7.02 -0.79
N ILE A 43 9.89 -7.92 -1.16
CA ILE A 43 10.83 -8.53 -0.21
C ILE A 43 11.56 -7.38 0.49
N PRO A 44 11.45 -7.24 1.81
CA PRO A 44 12.06 -6.11 2.50
C PRO A 44 13.57 -6.11 2.26
N PRO A 45 14.21 -4.93 2.17
CA PRO A 45 15.66 -4.84 2.02
C PRO A 45 16.35 -5.64 3.12
N ARG A 46 17.38 -6.42 2.72
CA ARG A 46 18.08 -7.34 3.62
C ARG A 46 19.21 -6.64 4.32
N ILE A 47 19.36 -6.89 5.62
CA ILE A 47 20.49 -6.39 6.43
C ILE A 47 21.56 -7.47 6.66
N ALA A 48 21.26 -8.72 6.31
CA ALA A 48 22.15 -9.87 6.53
C ALA A 48 21.86 -10.97 5.48
N GLY A 49 22.64 -12.06 5.57
CA GLY A 49 22.42 -13.34 4.88
C GLY A 49 22.36 -14.49 5.87
N GLY A 50 22.11 -15.71 5.38
CA GLY A 50 22.10 -16.93 6.17
C GLY A 50 20.75 -17.64 6.19
N LEU A 51 20.78 -18.95 6.41
CA LEU A 51 19.61 -19.82 6.30
C LEU A 51 18.48 -19.45 7.27
N GLU A 52 18.82 -19.13 8.52
CA GLU A 52 17.83 -18.74 9.53
C GLU A 52 17.15 -17.42 9.16
N TYR A 53 17.92 -16.46 8.61
CA TYR A 53 17.37 -15.18 8.20
C TYR A 53 16.44 -15.33 6.99
N GLU A 54 16.87 -16.08 5.97
CA GLU A 54 16.03 -16.39 4.80
C GLU A 54 14.76 -17.15 5.20
N ARG A 55 14.87 -18.12 6.11
CA ARG A 55 13.72 -18.83 6.66
C ARG A 55 12.75 -17.88 7.35
N CYS A 56 13.27 -16.97 8.16
CA CYS A 56 12.45 -15.99 8.87
C CYS A 56 11.72 -15.07 7.90
N LEU A 57 12.42 -14.52 6.91
CA LEU A 57 11.82 -13.68 5.87
C LEU A 57 10.78 -14.44 5.03
N GLY A 58 11.01 -15.71 4.73
CA GLY A 58 10.05 -16.55 4.02
C GLY A 58 8.75 -16.79 4.82
N LEU A 59 8.82 -16.86 6.14
CA LEU A 59 7.64 -16.98 7.00
C LEU A 59 6.81 -15.69 7.05
N LEU A 60 7.42 -14.52 6.88
CA LEU A 60 6.72 -13.22 6.96
C LEU A 60 5.52 -13.12 6.01
N THR A 61 5.65 -13.71 4.81
CA THR A 61 4.63 -13.60 3.77
C THR A 61 3.49 -14.61 3.91
N VAL A 62 3.67 -15.64 4.72
CA VAL A 62 2.71 -16.76 4.84
C VAL A 62 2.13 -16.82 6.24
N GLU A 63 2.98 -16.73 7.27
CA GLU A 63 2.62 -16.90 8.67
C GLU A 63 3.39 -15.91 9.57
N PRO A 64 2.98 -14.63 9.65
CA PRO A 64 3.70 -13.60 10.41
C PRO A 64 3.90 -13.94 11.89
N GLU A 65 2.95 -14.63 12.54
CA GLU A 65 3.04 -15.10 13.92
C GLU A 65 4.17 -16.14 14.08
N SER A 66 4.26 -17.07 13.14
CA SER A 66 5.33 -18.07 13.10
C SER A 66 6.68 -17.42 12.86
N ALA A 67 6.76 -16.40 12.00
CA ALA A 67 7.96 -15.60 11.78
C ALA A 67 8.39 -14.90 13.09
N ALA A 68 7.47 -14.27 13.81
CA ALA A 68 7.74 -13.60 15.08
C ALA A 68 8.21 -14.60 16.17
N ALA A 69 7.58 -15.77 16.26
CA ALA A 69 7.98 -16.82 17.21
C ALA A 69 9.37 -17.37 16.87
N PHE A 70 9.63 -17.63 15.59
CA PHE A 70 10.93 -18.06 15.11
C PHE A 70 12.02 -17.02 15.39
N ALA A 71 11.76 -15.74 15.09
CA ALA A 71 12.70 -14.64 15.30
C ALA A 71 13.08 -14.49 16.79
N ARG A 72 12.10 -14.59 17.71
CA ARG A 72 12.36 -14.58 19.15
C ARG A 72 13.26 -15.75 19.57
N SER A 73 12.86 -16.98 19.23
CA SER A 73 13.63 -18.18 19.56
C SER A 73 15.04 -18.17 18.96
N TRP A 74 15.19 -17.64 17.76
CA TRP A 74 16.49 -17.46 17.13
C TRP A 74 17.32 -16.37 17.82
N GLY A 75 16.72 -15.27 18.23
CA GLY A 75 17.34 -14.23 19.04
C GLY A 75 17.92 -14.75 20.34
N ASP A 76 17.15 -15.58 21.07
CA ASP A 76 17.58 -16.22 22.33
C ASP A 76 18.79 -17.16 22.14
N ARG A 77 18.98 -17.71 20.95
CA ARG A 77 20.13 -18.54 20.57
C ARG A 77 21.29 -17.77 19.94
N GLY A 78 21.28 -16.44 20.03
CA GLY A 78 22.36 -15.60 19.54
C GLY A 78 22.19 -15.12 18.11
N GLY A 79 20.95 -15.10 17.58
CA GLY A 79 20.64 -14.59 16.22
C GLY A 79 20.89 -13.09 16.00
N GLY A 80 21.14 -12.33 17.08
CA GLY A 80 21.60 -10.95 17.03
C GLY A 80 20.72 -10.02 16.23
N ALA A 81 21.34 -9.09 15.50
CA ALA A 81 20.67 -8.07 14.69
C ALA A 81 19.74 -8.66 13.61
N PRO A 82 20.09 -9.73 12.86
CA PRO A 82 19.17 -10.32 11.88
C PRO A 82 17.88 -10.88 12.49
N ALA A 83 17.97 -11.52 13.67
CA ALA A 83 16.78 -12.02 14.37
C ALA A 83 15.87 -10.87 14.85
N GLN A 84 16.48 -9.80 15.38
CA GLN A 84 15.76 -8.62 15.82
C GLN A 84 15.10 -7.87 14.64
N HIS A 85 15.76 -7.81 13.49
CA HIS A 85 15.21 -7.22 12.28
C HIS A 85 13.98 -8.02 11.79
N CYS A 86 14.12 -9.34 11.68
CA CYS A 86 12.98 -10.17 11.28
C CYS A 86 11.80 -10.05 12.27
N LEU A 87 12.07 -9.95 13.57
CA LEU A 87 11.03 -9.72 14.57
C LEU A 87 10.33 -8.36 14.35
N ALA A 88 11.07 -7.31 14.02
CA ALA A 88 10.48 -6.00 13.71
C ALA A 88 9.59 -6.06 12.48
N LEU A 89 10.05 -6.72 11.40
CA LEU A 89 9.23 -6.91 10.20
C LEU A 89 7.98 -7.75 10.47
N SER A 90 8.08 -8.79 11.32
CA SER A 90 6.92 -9.57 11.73
C SER A 90 5.89 -8.74 12.49
N ARG A 91 6.33 -7.81 13.33
CA ARG A 91 5.44 -6.87 14.03
C ARG A 91 4.69 -5.96 13.06
N ILE A 92 5.35 -5.46 12.01
CA ILE A 92 4.67 -4.67 10.98
C ILE A 92 3.56 -5.51 10.34
N ALA A 93 3.86 -6.74 9.94
CA ALA A 93 2.90 -7.65 9.33
C ALA A 93 1.72 -8.03 10.27
N LEU A 94 1.95 -8.00 11.59
CA LEU A 94 0.94 -8.22 12.63
C LEU A 94 0.17 -6.96 13.03
N GLY A 95 0.37 -5.82 12.34
CA GLY A 95 -0.33 -4.57 12.64
C GLY A 95 0.23 -3.81 13.85
N GLU A 96 1.48 -4.06 14.24
CA GLU A 96 2.19 -3.38 15.34
C GLU A 96 3.30 -2.45 14.81
N PRO A 97 3.02 -1.51 13.89
CA PRO A 97 4.07 -0.72 13.23
C PRO A 97 4.84 0.19 14.19
N GLY A 98 4.20 0.78 15.19
CA GLY A 98 4.88 1.66 16.16
C GLY A 98 5.99 0.95 16.95
N PRO A 99 5.70 -0.17 17.66
CA PRO A 99 6.71 -0.99 18.31
C PRO A 99 7.80 -1.53 17.38
N ALA A 100 7.46 -1.81 16.11
CA ALA A 100 8.42 -2.22 15.10
C ALA A 100 9.38 -1.09 14.74
N ALA A 101 8.88 0.11 14.51
CA ALA A 101 9.67 1.30 14.19
C ALA A 101 10.67 1.64 15.31
N ASP A 102 10.21 1.63 16.58
CA ASP A 102 11.09 1.78 17.74
C ASP A 102 12.21 0.74 17.75
N GLN A 103 11.91 -0.50 17.41
CA GLN A 103 12.90 -1.57 17.36
C GLN A 103 13.92 -1.37 16.24
N LEU A 104 13.46 -0.95 15.05
CA LEU A 104 14.33 -0.67 13.89
C LEU A 104 15.26 0.51 14.16
N GLU A 105 14.79 1.59 14.78
CA GLU A 105 15.64 2.73 15.18
C GLU A 105 16.70 2.32 16.20
N ARG A 106 16.32 1.55 17.24
CA ARG A 106 17.29 1.02 18.21
C ARG A 106 18.35 0.15 17.53
N LEU A 107 17.92 -0.69 16.58
CA LEU A 107 18.81 -1.56 15.84
C LEU A 107 19.78 -0.75 14.97
N ALA A 108 19.32 0.28 14.29
CA ALA A 108 20.14 1.19 13.52
C ALA A 108 21.16 1.94 14.39
N SER A 109 20.76 2.37 15.59
CA SER A 109 21.60 3.12 16.54
C SER A 109 22.67 2.25 17.21
N ALA A 110 22.31 1.01 17.54
CA ALA A 110 23.21 0.06 18.21
C ALA A 110 24.16 -0.64 17.21
N SER A 111 23.88 -0.54 15.91
CA SER A 111 24.63 -1.29 14.89
C SER A 111 25.98 -0.67 14.60
N THR A 112 27.02 -1.52 14.59
CA THR A 112 28.33 -1.21 14.00
C THR A 112 28.38 -1.49 12.50
N SER A 113 27.22 -1.82 11.90
CA SER A 113 27.05 -2.12 10.48
C SER A 113 27.39 -0.91 9.60
N PRO A 114 27.71 -1.16 8.32
CA PRO A 114 27.90 -0.09 7.34
C PRO A 114 26.76 0.91 7.31
N SER A 115 27.04 2.15 6.94
CA SER A 115 26.06 3.24 6.85
C SER A 115 24.84 2.86 5.98
N ALA A 116 25.07 2.13 4.87
CA ALA A 116 24.00 1.64 4.00
C ALA A 116 23.01 0.72 4.73
N THR A 117 23.50 -0.23 5.55
CA THR A 117 22.62 -1.11 6.35
C THR A 117 21.83 -0.31 7.38
N ARG A 118 22.45 0.66 8.02
CA ARG A 118 21.78 1.54 9.00
C ARG A 118 20.74 2.43 8.32
N ALA A 119 21.01 2.91 7.10
CA ALA A 119 20.04 3.67 6.31
C ALA A 119 18.80 2.83 5.99
N VAL A 120 18.98 1.56 5.58
CA VAL A 120 17.85 0.62 5.34
C VAL A 120 17.01 0.42 6.59
N LEU A 121 17.60 0.26 7.76
CA LEU A 121 16.85 0.12 9.02
C LEU A 121 16.05 1.37 9.35
N LEU A 122 16.61 2.56 9.10
CA LEU A 122 15.94 3.83 9.34
C LEU A 122 14.86 4.11 8.29
N GLU A 123 15.04 3.70 7.03
CA GLU A 123 14.00 3.73 6.01
C GLU A 123 12.79 2.89 6.43
N GLN A 124 13.01 1.66 6.83
CA GLN A 124 11.93 0.79 7.32
C GLN A 124 11.27 1.35 8.58
N ALA A 125 12.03 2.00 9.48
CA ALA A 125 11.48 2.69 10.63
C ALA A 125 10.60 3.88 10.21
N THR A 126 10.99 4.63 9.18
CA THR A 126 10.21 5.72 8.61
C THR A 126 8.86 5.22 8.10
N GLN A 127 8.88 4.17 7.29
CA GLN A 127 7.65 3.54 6.78
C GLN A 127 6.75 3.05 7.92
N ALA A 128 7.33 2.37 8.89
CA ALA A 128 6.58 1.87 10.04
C ALA A 128 5.98 3.01 10.89
N TRP A 129 6.68 4.15 11.05
CA TRP A 129 6.12 5.33 11.72
C TRP A 129 4.99 5.98 10.93
N LEU A 130 5.07 6.04 9.59
CA LEU A 130 3.97 6.51 8.75
C LEU A 130 2.75 5.61 8.91
N MET A 131 2.94 4.29 8.88
CA MET A 131 1.86 3.31 9.12
C MET A 131 1.26 3.44 10.53
N ALA A 132 2.06 3.81 11.53
CA ALA A 132 1.62 4.06 12.90
C ALA A 132 0.93 5.42 13.10
N GLY A 133 0.78 6.24 12.04
CA GLY A 133 0.22 7.59 12.11
C GLY A 133 1.06 8.56 12.93
N ASN A 134 2.39 8.36 12.95
CA ASN A 134 3.33 9.24 13.66
C ASN A 134 4.29 9.94 12.70
N PRO A 135 3.82 10.94 11.94
CA PRO A 135 4.63 11.61 10.93
C PRO A 135 5.82 12.36 11.53
N ALA A 136 5.75 12.80 12.80
CA ALA A 136 6.88 13.46 13.45
C ALA A 136 8.08 12.50 13.65
N ARG A 137 7.81 11.27 14.10
CA ARG A 137 8.85 10.24 14.23
C ARG A 137 9.34 9.77 12.85
N ALA A 138 8.44 9.62 11.87
CA ALA A 138 8.79 9.28 10.50
C ALA A 138 9.76 10.31 9.90
N HIS A 139 9.46 11.60 10.04
CA HIS A 139 10.32 12.69 9.57
C HIS A 139 11.71 12.64 10.23
N ALA A 140 11.80 12.39 11.53
CA ALA A 140 13.06 12.29 12.24
C ALA A 140 13.90 11.07 11.78
N ALA A 141 13.25 9.92 11.59
CA ALA A 141 13.90 8.70 11.10
C ALA A 141 14.42 8.89 9.67
N ALA A 142 13.59 9.43 8.75
CA ALA A 142 14.01 9.75 7.38
C ALA A 142 15.18 10.76 7.33
N THR A 143 15.16 11.78 8.19
CA THR A 143 16.26 12.73 8.30
C THR A 143 17.55 12.06 8.75
N SER A 144 17.45 11.12 9.69
CA SER A 144 18.62 10.33 10.13
C SER A 144 19.13 9.39 9.04
N ALA A 145 18.24 8.81 8.24
CA ALA A 145 18.61 7.99 7.07
C ALA A 145 19.30 8.82 5.99
N LEU A 146 18.76 9.99 5.66
CA LEU A 146 19.34 10.92 4.69
C LEU A 146 20.71 11.49 5.13
N ALA A 147 21.00 11.54 6.43
CA ALA A 147 22.35 11.85 6.90
C ALA A 147 23.37 10.76 6.56
N LEU A 148 22.93 9.53 6.31
CA LEU A 148 23.77 8.39 5.91
C LEU A 148 23.81 8.21 4.39
N THR A 149 22.73 8.50 3.69
CA THR A 149 22.55 8.40 2.24
C THR A 149 21.90 9.68 1.72
N PRO A 150 22.66 10.79 1.61
CA PRO A 150 22.14 12.04 1.08
C PRO A 150 21.59 11.86 -0.33
N GLU A 151 20.51 12.54 -0.65
CA GLU A 151 19.86 12.52 -1.98
C GLU A 151 19.24 11.17 -2.41
N ASP A 152 19.06 10.22 -1.49
CA ASP A 152 18.28 9.02 -1.80
C ASP A 152 16.84 9.42 -2.13
N PRO A 153 16.36 9.15 -3.38
CA PRO A 153 15.04 9.63 -3.81
C PRO A 153 13.88 9.04 -3.00
N THR A 154 14.00 7.78 -2.57
CA THR A 154 12.96 7.12 -1.79
C THR A 154 12.83 7.76 -0.41
N LEU A 155 13.96 7.97 0.28
CA LEU A 155 13.97 8.64 1.58
C LEU A 155 13.48 10.09 1.52
N LEU A 156 13.80 10.81 0.44
CA LEU A 156 13.29 12.16 0.22
C LEU A 156 11.78 12.17 0.05
N ILE A 157 11.21 11.21 -0.69
CA ILE A 157 9.75 11.07 -0.87
C ILE A 157 9.08 10.71 0.46
N GLU A 158 9.65 9.80 1.24
CA GLU A 158 9.11 9.41 2.55
C GLU A 158 9.15 10.57 3.54
N ARG A 159 10.26 11.34 3.59
CA ARG A 159 10.34 12.54 4.44
C ARG A 159 9.36 13.60 3.98
N ALA A 160 9.20 13.80 2.69
CA ALA A 160 8.20 14.72 2.15
C ALA A 160 6.77 14.31 2.52
N ASN A 161 6.45 13.01 2.47
CA ASN A 161 5.17 12.51 2.93
C ASN A 161 4.93 12.82 4.41
N ALA A 162 5.94 12.58 5.26
CA ALA A 162 5.88 12.94 6.66
C ALA A 162 5.72 14.45 6.88
N SER A 163 6.47 15.27 6.13
CA SER A 163 6.36 16.74 6.18
C SER A 163 4.98 17.23 5.76
N ALA A 164 4.42 16.66 4.69
CA ALA A 164 3.07 16.99 4.21
C ALA A 164 1.98 16.67 5.24
N GLN A 165 2.12 15.57 6.00
CA GLN A 165 1.23 15.21 7.10
C GLN A 165 1.38 16.13 8.33
N LEU A 166 2.48 16.86 8.41
CA LEU A 166 2.77 17.87 9.45
C LEU A 166 2.44 19.30 8.99
N ASP A 167 1.74 19.46 7.87
CA ASP A 167 1.44 20.75 7.23
C ASP A 167 2.70 21.57 6.86
N ARG A 168 3.84 20.89 6.62
CA ARG A 168 5.11 21.50 6.20
C ARG A 168 5.28 21.39 4.68
N ASP A 169 4.35 22.00 3.96
CA ASP A 169 4.24 21.83 2.50
C ASP A 169 5.43 22.37 1.71
N GLU A 170 6.09 23.44 2.18
CA GLU A 170 7.30 23.97 1.54
C GLU A 170 8.45 22.95 1.63
N GLU A 171 8.63 22.34 2.81
CA GLU A 171 9.66 21.32 3.03
C GLU A 171 9.36 20.08 2.17
N ALA A 172 8.11 19.62 2.15
CA ALA A 172 7.69 18.51 1.31
C ALA A 172 7.95 18.77 -0.18
N ALA A 173 7.56 19.93 -0.68
CA ALA A 173 7.77 20.29 -2.08
C ALA A 173 9.26 20.40 -2.44
N ALA A 174 10.13 20.85 -1.53
CA ALA A 174 11.58 20.94 -1.73
C ALA A 174 12.23 19.55 -1.81
N ASP A 175 11.89 18.64 -0.91
CA ASP A 175 12.38 17.26 -0.94
C ASP A 175 11.96 16.54 -2.21
N LEU A 176 10.68 16.67 -2.60
CA LEU A 176 10.14 16.07 -3.82
C LEU A 176 10.77 16.66 -5.08
N ALA A 177 11.07 17.96 -5.09
CA ALA A 177 11.82 18.57 -6.19
C ALA A 177 13.22 17.98 -6.30
N THR A 178 13.86 17.63 -5.18
CA THR A 178 15.16 16.97 -5.17
C THR A 178 15.07 15.54 -5.68
N ALA A 179 14.10 14.78 -5.19
CA ALA A 179 13.84 13.40 -5.64
C ALA A 179 13.57 13.34 -7.16
N LEU A 180 12.74 14.26 -7.67
CA LEU A 180 12.37 14.33 -9.08
C LEU A 180 13.54 14.80 -10.00
N ARG A 181 14.56 15.47 -9.46
CA ARG A 181 15.80 15.73 -10.23
C ARG A 181 16.62 14.45 -10.43
N ALA A 182 16.56 13.52 -9.48
CA ALA A 182 17.23 12.22 -9.61
C ALA A 182 16.45 11.27 -10.52
N ASP A 183 15.11 11.25 -10.39
CA ASP A 183 14.23 10.46 -11.25
C ASP A 183 12.92 11.23 -11.52
N ALA A 184 12.84 11.81 -12.70
CA ALA A 184 11.68 12.59 -13.14
C ALA A 184 10.44 11.73 -13.48
N ARG A 185 10.55 10.40 -13.48
CA ARG A 185 9.48 9.49 -13.84
C ARG A 185 8.77 8.85 -12.64
N ARG A 186 8.86 9.45 -11.49
CA ARG A 186 8.19 9.02 -10.24
C ARG A 186 6.79 9.66 -10.17
N ALA A 187 5.78 8.94 -10.63
CA ALA A 187 4.38 9.40 -10.60
C ALA A 187 3.90 9.68 -9.16
N ASP A 188 4.33 8.87 -8.20
CA ASP A 188 4.07 9.04 -6.76
C ASP A 188 4.63 10.38 -6.24
N ALA A 189 5.88 10.70 -6.56
CA ALA A 189 6.51 11.95 -6.15
C ALA A 189 5.85 13.18 -6.80
N LEU A 190 5.46 13.08 -8.07
CA LEU A 190 4.72 14.13 -8.78
C LEU A 190 3.37 14.39 -8.13
N SER A 191 2.60 13.34 -7.84
CA SER A 191 1.28 13.45 -7.20
C SER A 191 1.38 14.08 -5.80
N LEU A 192 2.35 13.64 -5.00
CA LEU A 192 2.59 14.17 -3.66
C LEU A 192 3.06 15.64 -3.70
N ARG A 193 3.93 16.00 -4.67
CA ARG A 193 4.34 17.40 -4.85
C ARG A 193 3.18 18.28 -5.28
N ALA A 194 2.34 17.81 -6.19
CA ALA A 194 1.14 18.52 -6.59
C ALA A 194 0.20 18.82 -5.42
N ALA A 195 -0.01 17.85 -4.53
CA ALA A 195 -0.80 18.04 -3.32
C ALA A 195 -0.23 19.16 -2.43
N SER A 196 1.08 19.15 -2.19
CA SER A 196 1.76 20.19 -1.42
C SER A 196 1.70 21.56 -2.12
N LEU A 197 1.97 21.61 -3.43
CA LEU A 197 1.89 22.85 -4.22
C LEU A 197 0.46 23.43 -4.23
N ARG A 198 -0.56 22.58 -4.30
CA ARG A 198 -1.95 23.03 -4.20
C ARG A 198 -2.26 23.67 -2.85
N ARG A 199 -1.79 23.08 -1.74
CA ARG A 199 -1.94 23.67 -0.38
C ARG A 199 -1.20 24.99 -0.26
N LEU A 200 -0.05 25.14 -0.90
CA LEU A 200 0.70 26.39 -1.02
C LEU A 200 0.07 27.42 -1.97
N GLY A 201 -1.04 27.09 -2.64
CA GLY A 201 -1.68 27.98 -3.62
C GLY A 201 -0.98 28.05 -4.97
N ARG A 202 0.05 27.24 -5.22
CA ARG A 202 0.82 27.17 -6.48
C ARG A 202 0.11 26.28 -7.51
N ILE A 203 -1.12 26.65 -7.87
CA ILE A 203 -2.07 25.82 -8.61
C ILE A 203 -1.57 25.45 -10.01
N ALA A 204 -0.90 26.36 -10.71
CA ALA A 204 -0.38 26.09 -12.07
C ALA A 204 0.68 25.00 -12.05
N GLU A 205 1.57 25.02 -11.05
CA GLU A 205 2.61 24.01 -10.88
C GLU A 205 2.04 22.67 -10.42
N ALA A 206 1.05 22.69 -9.53
CA ALA A 206 0.34 21.48 -9.12
C ALA A 206 -0.32 20.78 -10.31
N ARG A 207 -0.95 21.55 -11.20
CA ARG A 207 -1.57 20.99 -12.42
C ARG A 207 -0.53 20.37 -13.35
N ALA A 208 0.60 21.02 -13.57
CA ALA A 208 1.67 20.50 -14.42
C ALA A 208 2.20 19.16 -13.87
N ASP A 209 2.35 19.03 -12.56
CA ASP A 209 2.78 17.79 -11.92
C ASP A 209 1.74 16.67 -12.07
N ILE A 210 0.45 16.99 -11.92
CA ILE A 210 -0.63 16.00 -12.10
C ILE A 210 -0.69 15.53 -13.56
N ASP A 211 -0.57 16.45 -14.52
CA ASP A 211 -0.56 16.09 -15.94
C ASP A 211 0.63 15.18 -16.26
N ALA A 212 1.79 15.44 -15.68
CA ALA A 212 2.98 14.60 -15.82
C ALA A 212 2.81 13.22 -15.13
N ALA A 213 2.23 13.17 -13.92
CA ALA A 213 1.96 11.93 -13.21
C ALA A 213 1.01 11.03 -14.01
N LEU A 214 -0.09 11.57 -14.51
CA LEU A 214 -1.08 10.82 -15.30
C LEU A 214 -0.59 10.46 -16.70
N ALA A 215 0.38 11.16 -17.24
CA ALA A 215 1.07 10.74 -18.47
C ALA A 215 1.99 9.54 -18.26
N LEU A 216 2.51 9.35 -17.06
CA LEU A 216 3.33 8.20 -16.66
C LEU A 216 2.46 7.00 -16.25
N ASP A 217 1.41 7.26 -15.51
CA ASP A 217 0.45 6.28 -14.98
C ASP A 217 -0.94 6.90 -14.97
N SER A 218 -1.73 6.58 -16.00
CA SER A 218 -3.08 7.13 -16.19
C SER A 218 -4.10 6.64 -15.15
N GLU A 219 -3.77 5.60 -14.41
CA GLU A 219 -4.61 4.98 -13.38
C GLU A 219 -4.08 5.27 -11.96
N ASN A 220 -3.13 6.17 -11.79
CA ASN A 220 -2.58 6.56 -10.49
C ASN A 220 -3.67 7.18 -9.61
N PRO A 221 -4.07 6.53 -8.48
CA PRO A 221 -5.20 6.99 -7.68
C PRO A 221 -4.96 8.36 -7.02
N GLU A 222 -3.73 8.62 -6.57
CA GLU A 222 -3.37 9.87 -5.91
C GLU A 222 -3.41 11.04 -6.92
N ALA A 223 -2.91 10.83 -8.14
CA ALA A 223 -2.97 11.83 -9.19
C ALA A 223 -4.41 12.12 -9.64
N LEU A 224 -5.25 11.08 -9.77
CA LEU A 224 -6.67 11.23 -10.07
C LEU A 224 -7.40 11.99 -8.95
N LEU A 225 -7.15 11.65 -7.69
CA LEU A 225 -7.71 12.36 -6.54
C LEU A 225 -7.39 13.86 -6.60
N GLU A 226 -6.12 14.20 -6.77
CA GLU A 226 -5.69 15.60 -6.84
C GLU A 226 -6.22 16.33 -8.08
N ARG A 227 -6.31 15.66 -9.24
CA ARG A 227 -6.94 16.24 -10.43
C ARG A 227 -8.41 16.55 -10.17
N GLY A 228 -9.13 15.68 -9.53
CA GLY A 228 -10.51 15.90 -9.12
C GLY A 228 -10.66 17.13 -8.21
N ILE A 229 -9.78 17.28 -7.22
CA ILE A 229 -9.77 18.47 -6.33
C ILE A 229 -9.48 19.76 -7.14
N LEU A 230 -8.53 19.74 -8.07
CA LEU A 230 -8.21 20.88 -8.92
C LEU A 230 -9.36 21.23 -9.88
N ARG A 231 -10.06 20.23 -10.43
CA ARG A 231 -11.25 20.42 -11.28
C ARG A 231 -12.39 21.04 -10.50
N GLN A 232 -12.70 20.56 -9.29
CA GLN A 232 -13.73 21.15 -8.44
C GLN A 232 -13.45 22.63 -8.14
N ARG A 233 -12.20 23.00 -7.87
CA ARG A 233 -11.82 24.42 -7.67
C ARG A 233 -12.07 25.31 -8.88
N THR A 234 -12.09 24.74 -10.08
CA THR A 234 -12.39 25.45 -11.34
C THR A 234 -13.84 25.28 -11.80
N ARG A 235 -14.72 24.74 -10.93
CA ARG A 235 -16.15 24.50 -11.21
C ARG A 235 -16.41 23.42 -12.29
N ASP A 236 -15.44 22.56 -12.56
CA ASP A 236 -15.62 21.33 -13.35
C ASP A 236 -16.06 20.19 -12.42
N ASP A 237 -17.27 20.32 -11.86
CA ASP A 237 -17.80 19.37 -10.89
C ASP A 237 -18.05 17.99 -11.52
N ALA A 238 -18.40 17.94 -12.81
CA ALA A 238 -18.60 16.68 -13.53
C ALA A 238 -17.27 15.93 -13.73
N GLY A 239 -16.21 16.62 -14.12
CA GLY A 239 -14.89 16.05 -14.25
C GLY A 239 -14.30 15.61 -12.90
N ALA A 240 -14.54 16.39 -11.84
CA ALA A 240 -14.12 16.02 -10.49
C ALA A 240 -14.79 14.73 -10.02
N ARG A 241 -16.11 14.60 -10.22
CA ARG A 241 -16.88 13.38 -9.91
C ARG A 241 -16.29 12.16 -10.63
N THR A 242 -16.06 12.28 -11.94
CA THR A 242 -15.51 11.18 -12.74
C THR A 242 -14.15 10.71 -12.21
N ASP A 243 -13.26 11.65 -11.87
CA ASP A 243 -11.93 11.31 -11.32
C ASP A 243 -12.06 10.58 -9.99
N TRP A 244 -12.89 11.04 -9.05
CA TRP A 244 -13.07 10.43 -7.73
C TRP A 244 -13.77 9.07 -7.79
N GLU A 245 -14.75 8.88 -8.68
CA GLU A 245 -15.36 7.58 -8.94
C GLU A 245 -14.33 6.58 -9.49
N GLN A 246 -13.42 7.04 -10.35
CA GLN A 246 -12.33 6.22 -10.86
C GLN A 246 -11.33 5.83 -9.75
N VAL A 247 -10.97 6.74 -8.85
CA VAL A 247 -10.13 6.43 -7.67
C VAL A 247 -10.74 5.29 -6.84
N ILE A 248 -12.05 5.39 -6.55
CA ILE A 248 -12.75 4.37 -5.75
C ILE A 248 -12.79 3.02 -6.46
N ALA A 249 -12.94 3.02 -7.78
CA ALA A 249 -12.95 1.78 -8.57
C ALA A 249 -11.58 1.10 -8.64
N LEU A 250 -10.49 1.90 -8.77
CA LEU A 250 -9.12 1.39 -8.91
C LEU A 250 -8.53 0.90 -7.58
N ALA A 251 -8.81 1.58 -6.48
CA ALA A 251 -8.18 1.32 -5.19
C ALA A 251 -9.18 1.47 -4.02
N PRO A 252 -10.21 0.62 -3.94
CA PRO A 252 -11.36 0.82 -3.03
C PRO A 252 -10.99 0.91 -1.55
N ASP A 253 -9.91 0.27 -1.13
CA ASP A 253 -9.47 0.21 0.28
C ASP A 253 -8.32 1.18 0.59
N SER A 254 -8.04 2.13 -0.32
CA SER A 254 -6.98 3.11 -0.15
C SER A 254 -7.45 4.38 0.57
N ALA A 255 -6.51 5.08 1.20
CA ALA A 255 -6.75 6.42 1.77
C ALA A 255 -7.22 7.42 0.70
N ALA A 256 -6.76 7.28 -0.55
CA ALA A 256 -7.22 8.09 -1.67
C ALA A 256 -8.70 7.87 -1.96
N ALA A 257 -9.19 6.62 -1.92
CA ALA A 257 -10.60 6.31 -2.11
C ALA A 257 -11.47 6.86 -0.96
N ASP A 258 -10.99 6.84 0.28
CA ASP A 258 -11.71 7.43 1.40
C ASP A 258 -11.87 8.95 1.23
N LEU A 259 -10.82 9.63 0.82
CA LEU A 259 -10.87 11.05 0.50
C LEU A 259 -11.76 11.34 -0.73
N ALA A 260 -11.73 10.48 -1.74
CA ALA A 260 -12.60 10.59 -2.91
C ALA A 260 -14.08 10.47 -2.52
N ARG A 261 -14.45 9.49 -1.68
CA ARG A 261 -15.82 9.34 -1.13
C ARG A 261 -16.25 10.60 -0.36
N GLN A 262 -15.36 11.11 0.48
CA GLN A 262 -15.63 12.33 1.25
C GLN A 262 -15.86 13.54 0.34
N ASN A 263 -15.04 13.73 -0.69
CA ASN A 263 -15.17 14.80 -1.65
C ASN A 263 -16.47 14.68 -2.48
N LEU A 264 -16.84 13.46 -2.89
CA LEU A 264 -18.13 13.21 -3.57
C LEU A 264 -19.31 13.59 -2.68
N ALA A 265 -19.30 13.20 -1.42
CA ALA A 265 -20.37 13.54 -0.48
C ALA A 265 -20.48 15.05 -0.26
N LEU A 266 -19.35 15.78 -0.19
CA LEU A 266 -19.35 17.23 -0.09
C LEU A 266 -19.86 17.89 -1.36
N LEU A 267 -19.52 17.36 -2.53
CA LEU A 267 -20.01 17.85 -3.83
C LEU A 267 -21.53 17.68 -3.95
N GLU A 268 -22.09 16.58 -3.48
CA GLU A 268 -23.53 16.28 -3.49
C GLU A 268 -24.32 17.12 -2.48
N ALA A 269 -23.76 17.40 -1.34
CA ALA A 269 -24.38 18.25 -0.32
C ALA A 269 -24.55 19.72 -0.79
N GLY A 270 -23.78 20.13 -1.80
CA GLY A 270 -23.78 21.50 -2.29
C GLY A 270 -23.25 22.50 -1.26
N PRO A 271 -23.20 23.79 -1.61
CA PRO A 271 -22.75 24.80 -0.67
C PRO A 271 -23.71 24.91 0.51
N SER A 272 -23.16 24.77 1.73
CA SER A 272 -23.92 25.02 2.96
C SER A 272 -24.50 26.44 2.89
N ARG A 273 -25.84 26.53 2.98
CA ARG A 273 -26.57 27.79 2.97
C ARG A 273 -26.35 28.58 4.27
#